data_a659df3ce2aa44258bca816cd2262628
#
_entry.id   a659df3ce2aa44258bca816cd2262628
#
_cell.length_a   1.000
_cell.length_b   1.000
_cell.length_c   1.000
_cell.angle_alpha   90.00
_cell.angle_beta   90.00
_cell.angle_gamma   90.00
#
_symmetry.space_group_name_H-M   'P 1'
#
loop_
_entity.id
_entity.type
_entity.pdbx_description
1 polymer ?
#
loop_
_entity_poly.entity_id
_entity_poly.type
_entity_poly.pdbx_seq_one_letter_code
_entity_poly.pdbx_strand_id
1 'polypeptide(L)'
;MQRWRPLGHVYVAAGESPWLASHASYPTPLPLPDGRLRVFFSPRDGKGRSSIFSLDLALEGEGFARLGPPEGPWLEPGPRGAFDDAGASVAWVGALPDGGIECLYLGWSLGVSVPFRTAIGRATAAPGARRLTRDSPAPLLDRSAEDPFVLGYPWALDVGAERWVWYGTHLSWGEEWLAMDHPIRRAVRGADGAWRRDPAPCLRPAGGEEFALSRPSLLRDAAGWHMWYCRRLPEYRLGYAYSPDGLHWRRDDAALRFPEAPGWEEGVRCYPAVFDHGGRRYMLHNGAGYGRTGFGLAVLENG
;
A
#
# COMPACT_ATOMS: atom_id res chain seq x y z
N MET A 1 17.80 12.50 -9.59
CA MET A 1 16.95 13.28 -8.65
C MET A 1 15.52 13.22 -9.14
N GLN A 2 14.51 12.95 -8.29
CA GLN A 2 13.10 12.82 -8.65
C GLN A 2 12.35 14.04 -8.07
N ARG A 3 11.92 14.93 -8.92
CA ARG A 3 11.12 16.10 -8.53
C ARG A 3 9.64 15.78 -8.72
N TRP A 4 8.89 15.75 -7.63
CA TRP A 4 7.47 15.47 -7.61
C TRP A 4 6.68 16.76 -7.43
N ARG A 5 5.73 17.01 -8.32
CA ARG A 5 4.80 18.14 -8.25
C ARG A 5 3.43 17.67 -7.74
N PRO A 6 2.95 18.17 -6.59
CA PRO A 6 1.59 17.88 -6.13
C PRO A 6 0.55 18.37 -7.13
N LEU A 7 -0.44 17.52 -7.42
CA LEU A 7 -1.61 17.88 -8.23
C LEU A 7 -2.81 18.28 -7.36
N GLY A 8 -2.81 17.87 -6.09
CA GLY A 8 -3.82 18.27 -5.11
C GLY A 8 -4.37 17.13 -4.27
N HIS A 9 -5.26 17.51 -3.37
CA HIS A 9 -6.00 16.58 -2.50
C HIS A 9 -7.11 15.88 -3.29
N VAL A 10 -7.15 14.55 -3.23
CA VAL A 10 -8.12 13.75 -3.97
C VAL A 10 -9.36 13.46 -3.14
N TYR A 11 -9.18 12.91 -1.92
CA TYR A 11 -10.31 12.51 -1.10
C TYR A 11 -9.92 12.30 0.38
N VAL A 12 -10.87 12.58 1.25
CA VAL A 12 -10.89 12.18 2.66
C VAL A 12 -12.32 11.78 3.04
N ALA A 13 -12.49 10.69 3.80
CA ALA A 13 -13.80 10.33 4.33
C ALA A 13 -14.15 11.23 5.51
N ALA A 14 -15.35 11.83 5.47
CA ALA A 14 -15.82 12.83 6.42
C ALA A 14 -17.20 12.48 7.04
N GLY A 15 -17.54 11.18 7.10
CA GLY A 15 -18.79 10.72 7.69
C GLY A 15 -19.96 10.58 6.72
N GLU A 16 -19.69 10.47 5.41
CA GLU A 16 -20.72 10.38 4.38
C GLU A 16 -21.58 9.11 4.50
N SER A 17 -21.06 8.10 5.14
CA SER A 17 -21.78 6.86 5.47
C SER A 17 -21.18 6.17 6.69
N PRO A 18 -21.86 5.18 7.29
CA PRO A 18 -21.30 4.40 8.40
C PRO A 18 -19.95 3.74 8.10
N TRP A 19 -19.66 3.43 6.84
CA TRP A 19 -18.40 2.85 6.36
C TRP A 19 -17.31 3.89 6.11
N LEU A 20 -17.71 5.11 5.80
CA LEU A 20 -16.84 6.25 5.47
C LEU A 20 -16.80 7.25 6.63
N ALA A 21 -16.71 6.74 7.88
CA ALA A 21 -16.73 7.58 9.07
C ALA A 21 -15.46 8.43 9.21
N SER A 22 -14.33 7.90 8.72
CA SER A 22 -13.05 8.63 8.75
C SER A 22 -12.01 7.93 7.87
N HIS A 23 -10.87 8.59 7.69
CA HIS A 23 -9.70 8.09 6.96
C HIS A 23 -9.97 7.83 5.47
N ALA A 24 -8.90 7.78 4.71
CA ALA A 24 -8.83 7.23 3.36
C ALA A 24 -7.40 6.71 3.15
N SER A 25 -7.08 5.60 3.83
CA SER A 25 -5.72 5.09 3.94
C SER A 25 -5.33 4.25 2.72
N TYR A 26 -4.03 4.20 2.44
CA TYR A 26 -3.42 3.28 1.48
C TYR A 26 -3.98 3.43 0.05
N PRO A 27 -4.00 4.62 -0.54
CA PRO A 27 -4.49 4.78 -1.90
C PRO A 27 -3.69 3.90 -2.85
N THR A 28 -4.40 3.12 -3.68
CA THR A 28 -3.80 2.08 -4.53
C THR A 28 -4.39 2.18 -5.93
N PRO A 29 -3.57 2.47 -6.96
CA PRO A 29 -4.03 2.70 -8.32
C PRO A 29 -4.35 1.41 -9.06
N LEU A 30 -5.36 1.46 -9.90
CA LEU A 30 -5.65 0.48 -10.95
C LEU A 30 -6.00 1.25 -12.23
N PRO A 31 -5.07 1.40 -13.18
CA PRO A 31 -5.39 1.93 -14.50
C PRO A 31 -6.42 1.06 -15.20
N LEU A 32 -7.47 1.66 -15.75
CA LEU A 32 -8.55 0.97 -16.46
C LEU A 32 -8.32 1.04 -17.99
N PRO A 33 -8.84 0.07 -18.76
CA PRO A 33 -8.67 0.03 -20.22
C PRO A 33 -9.25 1.25 -20.94
N ASP A 34 -10.23 1.91 -20.35
CA ASP A 34 -10.89 3.11 -20.90
C ASP A 34 -10.14 4.42 -20.59
N GLY A 35 -8.94 4.33 -20.02
CA GLY A 35 -8.09 5.47 -19.69
C GLY A 35 -8.39 6.12 -18.34
N ARG A 36 -9.41 5.68 -17.61
CA ARG A 36 -9.65 6.12 -16.24
C ARG A 36 -8.66 5.49 -15.27
N LEU A 37 -8.48 6.13 -14.13
CA LEU A 37 -7.76 5.58 -13.00
C LEU A 37 -8.74 5.24 -11.89
N ARG A 38 -8.88 3.96 -11.54
CA ARG A 38 -9.54 3.56 -10.31
C ARG A 38 -8.55 3.60 -9.15
N VAL A 39 -8.91 4.31 -8.09
CA VAL A 39 -8.11 4.36 -6.86
C VAL A 39 -8.86 3.63 -5.77
N PHE A 40 -8.30 2.51 -5.33
CA PHE A 40 -8.76 1.81 -4.14
C PHE A 40 -8.17 2.46 -2.90
N PHE A 41 -8.90 2.50 -1.80
CA PHE A 41 -8.45 3.04 -0.52
C PHE A 41 -9.20 2.38 0.64
N SER A 42 -8.74 2.60 1.85
CA SER A 42 -9.33 2.00 3.05
C SER A 42 -9.81 3.05 4.03
N PRO A 43 -11.12 3.32 4.07
CA PRO A 43 -11.74 4.11 5.12
C PRO A 43 -11.89 3.30 6.41
N ARG A 44 -12.28 3.96 7.49
CA ARG A 44 -12.67 3.34 8.75
C ARG A 44 -14.13 3.62 9.06
N ASP A 45 -14.80 2.59 9.59
CA ASP A 45 -16.16 2.70 10.12
C ASP A 45 -16.17 3.37 11.50
N GLY A 46 -17.37 3.59 12.07
CA GLY A 46 -17.54 4.19 13.39
C GLY A 46 -16.96 3.37 14.56
N LYS A 47 -16.54 2.12 14.33
CA LYS A 47 -15.83 1.25 15.28
C LYS A 47 -14.32 1.22 15.03
N GLY A 48 -13.83 1.99 14.06
CA GLY A 48 -12.42 2.03 13.69
C GLY A 48 -11.95 0.88 12.80
N ARG A 49 -12.84 -0.01 12.33
CA ARG A 49 -12.49 -1.12 11.45
C ARG A 49 -12.34 -0.64 10.01
N SER A 50 -11.36 -1.17 9.29
CA SER A 50 -11.13 -0.81 7.90
C SER A 50 -11.86 -1.73 6.92
N SER A 51 -12.33 -1.14 5.83
CA SER A 51 -12.89 -1.81 4.66
C SER A 51 -12.22 -1.30 3.39
N ILE A 52 -12.48 -1.90 2.23
CA ILE A 52 -11.92 -1.45 0.95
C ILE A 52 -13.00 -0.75 0.14
N PHE A 53 -12.70 0.46 -0.31
CA PHE A 53 -13.52 1.29 -1.20
C PHE A 53 -12.72 1.69 -2.43
N SER A 54 -13.38 2.23 -3.45
CA SER A 54 -12.71 2.85 -4.60
C SER A 54 -13.42 4.13 -5.04
N LEU A 55 -12.69 4.94 -5.80
CA LEU A 55 -13.24 6.04 -6.59
C LEU A 55 -12.51 6.12 -7.93
N ASP A 56 -13.14 6.66 -8.94
CA ASP A 56 -12.56 6.80 -10.26
C ASP A 56 -12.11 8.25 -10.52
N LEU A 57 -10.96 8.39 -11.18
CA LEU A 57 -10.39 9.66 -11.61
C LEU A 57 -10.20 9.67 -13.13
N ALA A 58 -10.39 10.82 -13.76
CA ALA A 58 -9.82 11.17 -15.04
C ALA A 58 -8.51 11.95 -14.79
N LEU A 59 -7.41 11.52 -15.41
CA LEU A 59 -6.14 12.26 -15.39
C LEU A 59 -6.08 13.07 -16.68
N GLU A 60 -6.21 14.38 -16.59
CA GLU A 60 -6.33 15.28 -17.73
C GLU A 60 -5.31 16.41 -17.64
N GLY A 61 -4.53 16.60 -18.71
CA GLY A 61 -3.57 17.69 -18.80
C GLY A 61 -2.61 17.71 -17.59
N GLU A 62 -2.66 18.78 -16.81
CA GLU A 62 -1.82 19.00 -15.63
C GLU A 62 -2.54 18.71 -14.30
N GLY A 63 -3.70 18.05 -14.33
CA GLY A 63 -4.52 17.82 -13.15
C GLY A 63 -5.27 16.49 -13.17
N PHE A 64 -6.33 16.43 -12.41
CA PHE A 64 -7.28 15.30 -12.38
C PHE A 64 -8.70 15.80 -12.06
N ALA A 65 -9.69 15.01 -12.47
CA ALA A 65 -11.07 15.18 -12.08
C ALA A 65 -11.58 13.90 -11.39
N ARG A 66 -12.33 14.05 -10.30
CA ARG A 66 -13.01 12.92 -9.66
C ARG A 66 -14.33 12.62 -10.38
N LEU A 67 -14.53 11.36 -10.78
CA LEU A 67 -15.66 10.91 -11.61
C LEU A 67 -16.82 10.34 -10.78
N GLY A 68 -17.12 10.91 -9.63
CA GLY A 68 -18.24 10.51 -8.79
C GLY A 68 -17.87 10.28 -7.32
N PRO A 69 -18.81 9.79 -6.51
CA PRO A 69 -18.60 9.46 -5.12
C PRO A 69 -17.80 8.15 -4.98
N PRO A 70 -17.24 7.86 -3.78
CA PRO A 70 -16.67 6.56 -3.48
C PRO A 70 -17.69 5.43 -3.60
N GLU A 71 -17.23 4.28 -4.10
CA GLU A 71 -18.01 3.05 -4.26
C GLU A 71 -17.47 1.95 -3.32
N GLY A 72 -18.36 1.22 -2.68
CA GLY A 72 -18.00 0.10 -1.80
C GLY A 72 -19.03 -0.15 -0.69
N PRO A 73 -18.70 -1.03 0.28
CA PRO A 73 -17.41 -1.70 0.42
C PRO A 73 -17.18 -2.79 -0.63
N TRP A 74 -15.99 -2.81 -1.21
CA TRP A 74 -15.52 -3.92 -2.05
C TRP A 74 -15.14 -5.14 -1.21
N LEU A 75 -14.57 -4.90 -0.03
CA LEU A 75 -14.26 -5.92 0.97
C LEU A 75 -14.55 -5.35 2.36
N GLU A 76 -15.40 -6.05 3.10
CA GLU A 76 -15.73 -5.75 4.50
C GLU A 76 -14.73 -6.41 5.45
N PRO A 77 -14.63 -6.01 6.72
CA PRO A 77 -13.92 -6.77 7.73
C PRO A 77 -14.37 -8.23 7.76
N GLY A 78 -13.46 -9.13 8.11
CA GLY A 78 -13.77 -10.54 8.27
C GLY A 78 -14.73 -10.83 9.43
N PRO A 79 -15.26 -12.06 9.52
CA PRO A 79 -16.07 -12.47 10.66
C PRO A 79 -15.22 -12.48 11.94
N ARG A 80 -15.87 -12.37 13.08
CA ARG A 80 -15.21 -12.37 14.39
C ARG A 80 -14.28 -13.57 14.56
N GLY A 81 -13.02 -13.31 14.93
CA GLY A 81 -11.97 -14.31 15.09
C GLY A 81 -11.17 -14.60 13.83
N ALA A 82 -11.55 -14.03 12.66
CA ALA A 82 -10.71 -14.08 11.47
C ALA A 82 -9.47 -13.17 11.63
N PHE A 83 -8.45 -13.43 10.82
CA PHE A 83 -7.21 -12.63 10.85
C PHE A 83 -7.43 -11.17 10.45
N ASP A 84 -8.57 -10.84 9.87
CA ASP A 84 -8.97 -9.52 9.38
C ASP A 84 -10.30 -9.03 10.00
N ASP A 85 -10.64 -9.48 11.20
CA ASP A 85 -11.90 -9.12 11.87
C ASP A 85 -11.96 -7.66 12.36
N ALA A 86 -10.81 -7.04 12.57
CA ALA A 86 -10.70 -5.61 12.82
C ALA A 86 -10.53 -4.78 11.54
N GLY A 87 -10.25 -5.42 10.39
CA GLY A 87 -10.29 -4.75 9.10
C GLY A 87 -9.49 -5.41 8.00
N ALA A 88 -9.92 -5.12 6.78
CA ALA A 88 -9.21 -5.38 5.54
C ALA A 88 -8.78 -4.04 4.93
N SER A 89 -7.47 -3.84 4.78
CA SER A 89 -6.90 -2.62 4.19
C SER A 89 -6.21 -2.94 2.88
N VAL A 90 -6.58 -2.24 1.80
CA VAL A 90 -5.97 -2.45 0.49
C VAL A 90 -4.46 -2.20 0.53
N ALA A 91 -3.70 -3.01 -0.18
CA ALA A 91 -2.26 -2.83 -0.31
C ALA A 91 -1.80 -2.83 -1.76
N TRP A 92 -2.30 -3.72 -2.57
CA TRP A 92 -2.01 -3.81 -4.00
C TRP A 92 -3.23 -4.32 -4.75
N VAL A 93 -3.45 -3.82 -5.96
CA VAL A 93 -4.46 -4.32 -6.88
C VAL A 93 -3.87 -4.48 -8.28
N GLY A 94 -4.35 -5.49 -9.00
CA GLY A 94 -3.98 -5.75 -10.38
C GLY A 94 -5.14 -6.31 -11.18
N ALA A 95 -5.08 -6.13 -12.51
CA ALA A 95 -6.03 -6.77 -13.42
C ALA A 95 -5.66 -8.24 -13.62
N LEU A 96 -6.66 -9.11 -13.62
CA LEU A 96 -6.52 -10.50 -14.01
C LEU A 96 -6.66 -10.66 -15.53
N PRO A 97 -6.10 -11.74 -16.13
CA PRO A 97 -6.18 -11.97 -17.58
C PRO A 97 -7.61 -12.04 -18.13
N ASP A 98 -8.55 -12.47 -17.32
CA ASP A 98 -9.98 -12.54 -17.67
C ASP A 98 -10.74 -11.20 -17.56
N GLY A 99 -10.04 -10.12 -17.16
CA GLY A 99 -10.61 -8.81 -16.89
C GLY A 99 -11.16 -8.63 -15.47
N GLY A 100 -10.98 -9.62 -14.61
CA GLY A 100 -11.25 -9.51 -13.18
C GLY A 100 -10.21 -8.68 -12.45
N ILE A 101 -10.37 -8.56 -11.13
CA ILE A 101 -9.46 -7.80 -10.24
C ILE A 101 -8.90 -8.73 -9.19
N GLU A 102 -7.59 -8.69 -8.99
CA GLU A 102 -6.90 -9.26 -7.85
C GLU A 102 -6.56 -8.16 -6.85
N CYS A 103 -6.76 -8.43 -5.57
CA CYS A 103 -6.39 -7.55 -4.46
C CYS A 103 -5.56 -8.32 -3.44
N LEU A 104 -4.38 -7.84 -3.15
CA LEU A 104 -3.64 -8.21 -1.96
C LEU A 104 -3.90 -7.15 -0.88
N TYR A 105 -4.28 -7.60 0.30
CA TYR A 105 -4.66 -6.71 1.38
C TYR A 105 -3.98 -7.06 2.70
N LEU A 106 -3.84 -6.07 3.56
CA LEU A 106 -3.45 -6.23 4.95
C LEU A 106 -4.72 -6.54 5.74
N GLY A 107 -4.86 -7.78 6.21
CA GLY A 107 -5.84 -8.14 7.21
C GLY A 107 -5.28 -7.89 8.61
N TRP A 108 -6.07 -7.30 9.50
CA TRP A 108 -5.63 -7.02 10.85
C TRP A 108 -6.69 -7.35 11.90
N SER A 109 -6.19 -7.75 13.06
CA SER A 109 -6.96 -8.02 14.27
C SER A 109 -6.32 -7.34 15.47
N LEU A 110 -7.10 -7.08 16.52
CA LEU A 110 -6.58 -6.51 17.76
C LEU A 110 -5.83 -7.58 18.56
N GLY A 111 -4.72 -7.20 19.17
CA GLY A 111 -3.94 -8.03 20.08
C GLY A 111 -4.20 -7.70 21.54
N VAL A 112 -3.77 -8.57 22.43
CA VAL A 112 -3.82 -8.35 23.90
C VAL A 112 -2.44 -7.92 24.41
N SER A 113 -1.39 -8.69 24.10
CA SER A 113 0.00 -8.42 24.50
C SER A 113 0.73 -7.46 23.54
N VAL A 114 0.19 -7.26 22.35
CA VAL A 114 0.65 -6.30 21.34
C VAL A 114 -0.56 -5.59 20.76
N PRO A 115 -0.41 -4.37 20.22
CA PRO A 115 -1.58 -3.58 19.80
C PRO A 115 -2.40 -4.20 18.68
N PHE A 116 -1.75 -4.91 17.77
CA PHE A 116 -2.40 -5.52 16.62
C PHE A 116 -1.61 -6.73 16.12
N ARG A 117 -2.28 -7.53 15.32
CA ARG A 117 -1.70 -8.60 14.50
C ARG A 117 -2.12 -8.36 13.06
N THR A 118 -1.21 -8.58 12.13
CA THR A 118 -1.49 -8.46 10.70
C THR A 118 -0.95 -9.63 9.91
N ALA A 119 -1.65 -9.95 8.82
CA ALA A 119 -1.24 -10.94 7.84
C ALA A 119 -1.71 -10.48 6.45
N ILE A 120 -1.20 -11.11 5.39
CA ILE A 120 -1.53 -10.76 4.02
C ILE A 120 -2.65 -11.67 3.53
N GLY A 121 -3.78 -11.08 3.16
CA GLY A 121 -4.88 -11.76 2.49
C GLY A 121 -4.89 -11.54 0.99
N ARG A 122 -5.60 -12.41 0.28
CA ARG A 122 -5.91 -12.29 -1.13
C ARG A 122 -7.41 -12.37 -1.35
N ALA A 123 -7.91 -11.50 -2.22
CA ALA A 123 -9.30 -11.52 -2.65
C ALA A 123 -9.39 -11.17 -4.14
N THR A 124 -10.42 -11.66 -4.82
CA THR A 124 -10.62 -11.46 -6.24
C THR A 124 -12.04 -10.97 -6.54
N ALA A 125 -12.21 -10.28 -7.65
CA ALA A 125 -13.52 -9.91 -8.20
C ALA A 125 -13.58 -10.35 -9.66
N ALA A 126 -14.70 -10.93 -10.05
CA ALA A 126 -14.99 -11.25 -11.46
C ALA A 126 -15.10 -9.97 -12.30
N PRO A 127 -14.94 -10.06 -13.64
CA PRO A 127 -15.14 -8.94 -14.54
C PRO A 127 -16.48 -8.23 -14.30
N GLY A 128 -16.45 -6.90 -14.14
CA GLY A 128 -17.63 -6.08 -13.87
C GLY A 128 -18.22 -6.18 -12.46
N ALA A 129 -17.75 -7.09 -11.62
CA ALA A 129 -18.18 -7.16 -10.23
C ALA A 129 -17.63 -5.96 -9.43
N ARG A 130 -18.39 -5.59 -8.38
CA ARG A 130 -18.05 -4.49 -7.46
C ARG A 130 -17.86 -4.99 -6.03
N ARG A 131 -17.55 -6.28 -5.90
CA ARG A 131 -17.28 -6.95 -4.63
C ARG A 131 -16.11 -7.91 -4.81
N LEU A 132 -15.18 -7.86 -3.86
CA LEU A 132 -14.08 -8.81 -3.74
C LEU A 132 -14.54 -9.99 -2.89
N THR A 133 -14.17 -11.17 -3.30
CA THR A 133 -14.37 -12.42 -2.55
C THR A 133 -13.00 -12.89 -2.04
N ARG A 134 -12.89 -13.17 -0.76
CA ARG A 134 -11.69 -13.77 -0.17
C ARG A 134 -11.44 -15.14 -0.79
N ASP A 135 -10.22 -15.42 -1.17
CA ASP A 135 -9.84 -16.73 -1.71
C ASP A 135 -9.88 -17.80 -0.60
N SER A 136 -9.66 -17.40 0.63
CA SER A 136 -9.58 -18.29 1.79
C SER A 136 -9.99 -17.54 3.07
N PRO A 137 -10.54 -18.22 4.07
CA PRO A 137 -10.68 -17.66 5.41
C PRO A 137 -9.35 -17.50 6.15
N ALA A 138 -8.28 -18.18 5.68
CA ALA A 138 -6.93 -18.03 6.19
C ALA A 138 -6.13 -17.05 5.33
N PRO A 139 -5.09 -16.40 5.88
CA PRO A 139 -4.24 -15.52 5.11
C PRO A 139 -3.46 -16.25 4.01
N LEU A 140 -3.10 -15.52 2.94
CA LEU A 140 -2.20 -16.00 1.89
C LEU A 140 -0.77 -16.15 2.40
N LEU A 141 -0.30 -15.16 3.16
CA LEU A 141 0.99 -15.19 3.85
C LEU A 141 0.76 -14.79 5.31
N ASP A 142 1.22 -15.66 6.22
CA ASP A 142 1.17 -15.48 7.66
C ASP A 142 2.56 -15.67 8.26
N ARG A 143 2.67 -15.66 9.56
CA ARG A 143 3.90 -15.84 10.33
C ARG A 143 4.64 -17.11 9.92
N SER A 144 5.94 -17.02 9.99
CA SER A 144 6.90 -18.10 9.71
C SER A 144 8.14 -17.92 10.56
N ALA A 145 9.14 -18.77 10.37
CA ALA A 145 10.44 -18.61 11.03
C ALA A 145 11.14 -17.30 10.61
N GLU A 146 10.96 -16.88 9.35
CA GLU A 146 11.52 -15.64 8.81
C GLU A 146 10.73 -14.39 9.23
N ASP A 147 9.41 -14.55 9.42
CA ASP A 147 8.46 -13.47 9.77
C ASP A 147 7.71 -13.82 11.06
N PRO A 148 8.37 -13.72 12.23
CA PRO A 148 7.83 -14.34 13.46
C PRO A 148 6.64 -13.63 14.07
N PHE A 149 6.38 -12.36 13.74
CA PHE A 149 5.36 -11.57 14.42
C PHE A 149 4.21 -11.14 13.51
N VAL A 150 4.39 -10.10 12.71
CA VAL A 150 3.36 -9.56 11.81
C VAL A 150 3.96 -9.24 10.46
N LEU A 151 3.15 -9.29 9.41
CA LEU A 151 3.53 -8.90 8.05
C LEU A 151 2.36 -8.19 7.37
N GLY A 152 2.66 -7.29 6.44
CA GLY A 152 1.63 -6.53 5.76
C GLY A 152 2.16 -5.60 4.67
N TYR A 153 1.26 -4.83 4.10
CA TYR A 153 1.56 -3.90 3.01
C TYR A 153 2.21 -4.58 1.79
N PRO A 154 1.63 -5.68 1.26
CA PRO A 154 2.20 -6.36 0.11
C PRO A 154 2.16 -5.49 -1.14
N TRP A 155 3.18 -5.63 -1.99
CA TRP A 155 3.21 -5.13 -3.35
C TRP A 155 3.70 -6.24 -4.28
N ALA A 156 2.94 -6.55 -5.33
CA ALA A 156 3.22 -7.67 -6.21
C ALA A 156 3.64 -7.23 -7.60
N LEU A 157 4.58 -7.97 -8.18
CA LEU A 157 4.95 -7.88 -9.60
C LEU A 157 5.21 -9.29 -10.15
N ASP A 158 4.81 -9.53 -11.40
CA ASP A 158 5.14 -10.75 -12.12
C ASP A 158 6.49 -10.61 -12.79
N VAL A 159 7.37 -11.58 -12.58
CA VAL A 159 8.75 -11.62 -13.07
C VAL A 159 9.01 -12.95 -13.77
N GLY A 160 8.88 -12.95 -15.08
CA GLY A 160 8.88 -14.20 -15.84
C GLY A 160 7.71 -15.10 -15.44
N ALA A 161 8.01 -16.32 -15.01
CA ALA A 161 7.01 -17.28 -14.52
C ALA A 161 6.76 -17.20 -13.02
N GLU A 162 7.41 -16.29 -12.32
CA GLU A 162 7.33 -16.12 -10.87
C GLU A 162 6.48 -14.92 -10.49
N ARG A 163 5.85 -15.00 -9.31
CA ARG A 163 5.21 -13.87 -8.66
C ARG A 163 6.06 -13.41 -7.49
N TRP A 164 6.55 -12.18 -7.53
CA TRP A 164 7.32 -11.56 -6.46
C TRP A 164 6.43 -10.63 -5.65
N VAL A 165 6.51 -10.74 -4.33
CA VAL A 165 5.77 -9.89 -3.40
C VAL A 165 6.73 -9.31 -2.38
N TRP A 166 6.83 -7.98 -2.33
CA TRP A 166 7.54 -7.26 -1.28
C TRP A 166 6.53 -6.80 -0.23
N TYR A 167 6.92 -6.88 1.04
CA TYR A 167 6.05 -6.56 2.16
C TYR A 167 6.86 -6.12 3.37
N GLY A 168 6.22 -5.37 4.29
CA GLY A 168 6.78 -5.08 5.59
C GLY A 168 6.61 -6.24 6.55
N THR A 169 7.61 -6.48 7.40
CA THR A 169 7.57 -7.52 8.43
C THR A 169 8.12 -7.01 9.75
N HIS A 170 7.57 -7.44 10.89
CA HIS A 170 8.17 -7.19 12.19
C HIS A 170 9.10 -8.34 12.56
N LEU A 171 10.32 -8.00 12.96
CA LEU A 171 11.32 -8.94 13.48
C LEU A 171 11.45 -8.86 15.00
N SER A 172 10.93 -7.80 15.62
CA SER A 172 10.79 -7.65 17.06
C SER A 172 9.67 -6.68 17.43
N TRP A 173 9.16 -6.79 18.66
CA TRP A 173 8.38 -5.79 19.34
C TRP A 173 9.19 -5.25 20.52
N GLY A 174 9.18 -3.92 20.70
CA GLY A 174 9.71 -3.31 21.91
C GLY A 174 8.68 -3.28 23.05
N GLU A 175 9.09 -2.78 24.21
CA GLU A 175 8.22 -2.64 25.38
C GLU A 175 7.24 -1.48 25.23
N GLU A 176 7.62 -0.45 24.49
CA GLU A 176 6.78 0.70 24.21
C GLU A 176 5.86 0.46 23.01
N TRP A 177 4.73 1.16 23.03
CA TRP A 177 3.78 1.18 21.91
C TRP A 177 4.47 1.60 20.59
N LEU A 178 4.36 0.76 19.57
CA LEU A 178 4.97 0.92 18.25
C LEU A 178 6.50 0.84 18.20
N ALA A 179 7.19 0.54 19.28
CA ALA A 179 8.62 0.19 19.20
C ALA A 179 8.78 -1.18 18.52
N MET A 180 9.45 -1.21 17.37
CA MET A 180 9.55 -2.41 16.54
C MET A 180 10.78 -2.34 15.62
N ASP A 181 11.30 -3.48 15.20
CA ASP A 181 12.17 -3.59 14.01
C ASP A 181 11.31 -4.03 12.82
N HIS A 182 11.06 -3.13 11.88
CA HIS A 182 10.14 -3.35 10.77
C HIS A 182 10.80 -3.09 9.40
N PRO A 183 11.56 -4.07 8.87
CA PRO A 183 12.14 -4.01 7.52
C PRO A 183 11.15 -4.39 6.42
N ILE A 184 11.61 -4.27 5.16
CA ILE A 184 10.95 -4.82 3.97
C ILE A 184 11.61 -6.13 3.57
N ARG A 185 10.79 -7.15 3.32
CA ARG A 185 11.18 -8.48 2.84
C ARG A 185 10.50 -8.79 1.51
N ARG A 186 11.03 -9.78 0.78
CA ARG A 186 10.40 -10.33 -0.40
C ARG A 186 10.04 -11.80 -0.18
N ALA A 187 8.91 -12.21 -0.77
CA ALA A 187 8.56 -13.61 -1.01
C ALA A 187 8.34 -13.84 -2.51
N VAL A 188 8.65 -15.04 -2.96
CA VAL A 188 8.50 -15.48 -4.35
C VAL A 188 7.57 -16.68 -4.39
N ARG A 189 6.56 -16.64 -5.25
CA ARG A 189 5.78 -17.80 -5.64
C ARG A 189 6.37 -18.38 -6.92
N GLY A 190 6.93 -19.58 -6.81
CA GLY A 190 7.49 -20.29 -7.95
C GLY A 190 6.42 -20.90 -8.86
N ALA A 191 6.85 -21.48 -9.97
CA ALA A 191 5.98 -22.21 -10.91
C ALA A 191 5.28 -23.42 -10.27
N ASP A 192 5.84 -23.96 -9.19
CA ASP A 192 5.23 -25.04 -8.37
C ASP A 192 4.10 -24.53 -7.45
N GLY A 193 3.82 -23.22 -7.46
CA GLY A 193 2.82 -22.58 -6.62
C GLY A 193 3.22 -22.36 -5.17
N ALA A 194 4.41 -22.82 -4.75
CA ALA A 194 4.89 -22.64 -3.38
C ALA A 194 5.47 -21.24 -3.15
N TRP A 195 5.20 -20.68 -1.97
CA TRP A 195 5.79 -19.43 -1.53
C TRP A 195 7.12 -19.67 -0.81
N ARG A 196 8.15 -18.97 -1.20
CA ARG A 196 9.47 -18.96 -0.56
C ARG A 196 9.83 -17.55 -0.16
N ARG A 197 10.21 -17.34 1.10
CA ARG A 197 10.65 -16.06 1.62
C ARG A 197 12.16 -15.93 1.46
N ASP A 198 12.64 -14.74 1.14
CA ASP A 198 14.07 -14.48 1.20
C ASP A 198 14.55 -14.63 2.64
N PRO A 199 15.72 -15.24 2.88
CA PRO A 199 16.21 -15.51 4.24
C PRO A 199 16.51 -14.21 5.01
N ALA A 200 16.83 -13.12 4.32
CA ALA A 200 17.08 -11.81 4.90
C ALA A 200 16.14 -10.76 4.30
N PRO A 201 15.78 -9.71 5.06
CA PRO A 201 15.10 -8.53 4.51
C PRO A 201 15.94 -7.87 3.41
N CYS A 202 15.26 -7.41 2.35
CA CYS A 202 15.91 -6.72 1.23
C CYS A 202 16.19 -5.24 1.53
N LEU A 203 15.47 -4.66 2.49
CA LEU A 203 15.69 -3.28 2.92
C LEU A 203 15.42 -3.14 4.42
N ARG A 204 16.34 -2.51 5.15
CA ARG A 204 16.26 -2.31 6.61
C ARG A 204 16.14 -0.84 6.97
N PRO A 205 15.51 -0.53 8.13
CA PRO A 205 15.62 0.80 8.72
C PRO A 205 17.10 1.21 8.89
N ALA A 206 17.36 2.51 8.80
CA ALA A 206 18.71 3.04 8.97
C ALA A 206 19.21 2.99 10.42
N GLY A 207 18.31 2.73 11.36
CA GLY A 207 18.59 2.81 12.80
C GLY A 207 18.46 4.22 13.37
N GLY A 208 18.86 4.40 14.62
CA GLY A 208 18.63 5.64 15.35
C GLY A 208 17.13 5.90 15.53
N GLU A 209 16.65 7.05 15.08
CA GLU A 209 15.22 7.39 15.15
C GLU A 209 14.36 6.66 14.11
N GLU A 210 14.96 6.05 13.07
CA GLU A 210 14.24 5.30 12.05
C GLU A 210 14.13 3.83 12.44
N PHE A 211 12.95 3.37 12.79
CA PHE A 211 12.72 2.02 13.31
C PHE A 211 11.83 1.15 12.40
N ALA A 212 11.16 1.74 11.40
CA ALA A 212 10.29 0.98 10.52
C ALA A 212 10.32 1.48 9.07
N LEU A 213 10.24 0.52 8.14
CA LEU A 213 9.94 0.73 6.74
C LEU A 213 8.63 0.00 6.42
N SER A 214 7.75 0.63 5.66
CA SER A 214 6.46 0.02 5.32
C SER A 214 5.95 0.47 3.95
N ARG A 215 4.93 -0.23 3.46
CA ARG A 215 4.23 0.13 2.23
C ARG A 215 5.18 0.30 1.05
N PRO A 216 5.94 -0.74 0.65
CA PRO A 216 6.71 -0.69 -0.57
C PRO A 216 5.77 -0.52 -1.77
N SER A 217 6.16 0.32 -2.72
CA SER A 217 5.53 0.50 -4.02
C SER A 217 6.62 0.38 -5.08
N LEU A 218 6.49 -0.56 -5.98
CA LEU A 218 7.54 -0.91 -6.90
C LEU A 218 7.12 -0.71 -8.36
N LEU A 219 8.06 -0.22 -9.15
CA LEU A 219 8.02 -0.25 -10.61
C LEU A 219 9.33 -0.78 -11.16
N ARG A 220 9.25 -1.37 -12.35
CA ARG A 220 10.41 -1.75 -13.15
C ARG A 220 10.33 -1.04 -14.48
N ASP A 221 11.43 -0.41 -14.89
CA ASP A 221 11.58 0.22 -16.19
C ASP A 221 12.95 -0.13 -16.84
N ALA A 222 13.32 0.55 -17.92
CA ALA A 222 14.58 0.29 -18.62
C ALA A 222 15.82 0.61 -17.77
N ALA A 223 15.71 1.48 -16.76
CA ALA A 223 16.81 1.80 -15.86
C ALA A 223 17.01 0.72 -14.80
N GLY A 224 15.95 0.00 -14.41
CA GLY A 224 16.00 -1.04 -13.39
C GLY A 224 14.75 -1.07 -12.52
N TRP A 225 14.93 -1.37 -11.24
CA TRP A 225 13.87 -1.50 -10.26
C TRP A 225 13.86 -0.31 -9.32
N HIS A 226 12.69 0.21 -9.08
CA HIS A 226 12.44 1.37 -8.23
C HIS A 226 11.50 0.97 -7.11
N MET A 227 11.82 1.34 -5.88
CA MET A 227 10.97 1.14 -4.72
C MET A 227 10.79 2.46 -3.98
N TRP A 228 9.56 2.89 -3.84
CA TRP A 228 9.15 3.97 -2.94
C TRP A 228 8.52 3.33 -1.71
N TYR A 229 8.76 3.88 -0.54
CA TYR A 229 8.29 3.30 0.73
C TYR A 229 8.08 4.37 1.79
N CYS A 230 7.44 3.99 2.88
CA CYS A 230 7.39 4.79 4.09
C CYS A 230 8.58 4.50 4.98
N ARG A 231 9.12 5.55 5.57
CA ARG A 231 10.09 5.52 6.67
C ARG A 231 9.39 6.02 7.92
N ARG A 232 9.48 5.28 9.01
CA ARG A 232 8.95 5.72 10.31
C ARG A 232 10.09 6.21 11.19
N LEU A 233 10.09 7.49 11.40
CA LEU A 233 10.79 8.26 12.42
C LEU A 233 9.74 8.72 13.45
N PRO A 234 9.95 9.76 14.29
CA PRO A 234 8.84 10.36 15.05
C PRO A 234 7.62 10.64 14.15
N GLU A 235 7.86 11.06 12.92
CA GLU A 235 6.83 11.19 11.88
C GLU A 235 7.17 10.36 10.65
N TYR A 236 6.13 10.05 9.85
CA TYR A 236 6.35 9.38 8.57
C TYR A 236 7.03 10.29 7.55
N ARG A 237 7.92 9.69 6.76
CA ARG A 237 8.55 10.29 5.58
C ARG A 237 8.53 9.31 4.43
N LEU A 238 8.59 9.82 3.20
CA LEU A 238 8.81 8.99 2.03
C LEU A 238 10.29 8.61 1.94
N GLY A 239 10.55 7.40 1.42
CA GLY A 239 11.87 6.90 1.09
C GLY A 239 11.90 6.35 -0.32
N TYR A 240 13.11 6.19 -0.84
CA TYR A 240 13.36 5.64 -2.17
C TYR A 240 14.59 4.75 -2.15
N ALA A 241 14.50 3.65 -2.90
CA ALA A 241 15.62 2.77 -3.18
C ALA A 241 15.59 2.33 -4.66
N TYR A 242 16.77 2.03 -5.17
CA TYR A 242 16.99 1.53 -6.52
C TYR A 242 17.71 0.18 -6.46
N SER A 243 17.40 -0.69 -7.44
CA SER A 243 18.07 -1.97 -7.62
C SER A 243 18.22 -2.29 -9.11
N PRO A 244 19.37 -2.82 -9.56
CA PRO A 244 19.52 -3.27 -10.94
C PRO A 244 18.79 -4.60 -11.22
N ASP A 245 18.54 -5.42 -10.20
CA ASP A 245 18.07 -6.81 -10.30
C ASP A 245 16.80 -7.11 -9.49
N GLY A 246 16.31 -6.17 -8.67
CA GLY A 246 15.18 -6.36 -7.76
C GLY A 246 15.53 -7.11 -6.47
N LEU A 247 16.80 -7.47 -6.27
CA LEU A 247 17.32 -8.23 -5.14
C LEU A 247 18.19 -7.38 -4.23
N HIS A 248 19.14 -6.67 -4.82
CA HIS A 248 20.13 -5.85 -4.13
C HIS A 248 19.72 -4.38 -4.20
N TRP A 249 19.24 -3.85 -3.08
CA TRP A 249 18.66 -2.51 -3.02
C TRP A 249 19.63 -1.50 -2.42
N ARG A 250 19.77 -0.36 -3.09
CA ARG A 250 20.50 0.80 -2.59
C ARG A 250 19.52 1.93 -2.27
N ARG A 251 19.48 2.35 -1.02
CA ARG A 251 18.67 3.51 -0.58
C ARG A 251 19.25 4.81 -1.14
N ASP A 252 18.34 5.66 -1.58
CA ASP A 252 18.62 7.03 -2.01
C ASP A 252 17.43 7.94 -1.67
N ASP A 253 17.11 8.01 -0.37
CA ASP A 253 15.99 8.82 0.12
C ASP A 253 16.15 10.29 -0.25
N ALA A 254 17.39 10.76 -0.40
CA ALA A 254 17.71 12.11 -0.82
C ALA A 254 17.38 12.40 -2.28
N ALA A 255 17.11 11.38 -3.10
CA ALA A 255 16.67 11.58 -4.49
C ALA A 255 15.27 12.20 -4.57
N LEU A 256 14.42 11.98 -3.58
CA LEU A 256 13.05 12.51 -3.56
C LEU A 256 13.03 14.00 -3.26
N ARG A 257 12.35 14.77 -4.10
CA ARG A 257 12.12 16.20 -3.92
C ARG A 257 10.64 16.51 -4.07
N PHE A 258 10.08 17.06 -3.00
CA PHE A 258 8.75 17.63 -2.97
C PHE A 258 8.83 19.08 -2.53
N PRO A 259 7.92 19.95 -2.99
CA PRO A 259 7.75 21.26 -2.37
C PRO A 259 7.24 21.11 -0.93
N GLU A 260 7.16 22.19 -0.22
CA GLU A 260 6.54 22.24 1.11
C GLU A 260 5.15 21.60 1.09
N ALA A 261 4.81 20.88 2.17
CA ALA A 261 3.56 20.16 2.26
C ALA A 261 2.37 21.14 2.36
N PRO A 262 1.32 20.99 1.52
CA PRO A 262 0.10 21.79 1.68
C PRO A 262 -0.62 21.43 2.98
N GLY A 263 -1.49 22.31 3.45
CA GLY A 263 -2.13 22.22 4.77
C GLY A 263 -2.82 20.89 5.06
N TRP A 264 -3.46 20.24 4.07
CA TRP A 264 -4.13 18.95 4.26
C TRP A 264 -3.17 17.79 4.58
N GLU A 265 -1.89 17.90 4.20
CA GLU A 265 -0.86 16.89 4.51
C GLU A 265 -0.39 16.96 5.97
N GLU A 266 -0.62 18.08 6.67
CA GLU A 266 -0.14 18.35 8.02
C GLU A 266 1.37 18.04 8.19
N GLY A 267 2.19 18.40 7.17
CA GLY A 267 3.63 18.16 7.16
C GLY A 267 4.08 16.72 6.92
N VAL A 268 3.15 15.79 6.68
CA VAL A 268 3.42 14.36 6.52
C VAL A 268 3.04 13.87 5.14
N ARG A 269 3.95 13.14 4.47
CA ARG A 269 3.66 12.33 3.29
C ARG A 269 4.03 10.89 3.57
N CYS A 270 3.06 9.99 3.38
CA CYS A 270 3.27 8.56 3.66
C CYS A 270 2.47 7.68 2.70
N TYR A 271 2.70 6.40 2.77
CA TYR A 271 2.01 5.35 2.02
C TYR A 271 1.99 5.59 0.50
N PRO A 272 3.16 5.69 -0.14
CA PRO A 272 3.26 5.94 -1.56
C PRO A 272 2.66 4.77 -2.36
N ALA A 273 2.03 5.10 -3.48
CA ALA A 273 1.68 4.15 -4.53
C ALA A 273 2.00 4.78 -5.87
N VAL A 274 3.09 4.34 -6.49
CA VAL A 274 3.61 4.91 -7.73
C VAL A 274 3.17 4.06 -8.91
N PHE A 275 2.77 4.71 -9.99
CA PHE A 275 2.28 4.07 -11.20
C PHE A 275 2.54 4.94 -12.42
N ASP A 276 2.60 4.30 -13.58
CA ASP A 276 2.69 4.99 -14.86
C ASP A 276 1.32 5.03 -15.54
N HIS A 277 0.96 6.17 -16.12
CA HIS A 277 -0.30 6.36 -16.85
C HIS A 277 -0.13 7.44 -17.92
N GLY A 278 -0.58 7.17 -19.15
CA GLY A 278 -0.49 8.14 -20.24
C GLY A 278 0.93 8.66 -20.51
N GLY A 279 1.95 7.83 -20.36
CA GLY A 279 3.36 8.19 -20.55
C GLY A 279 3.97 9.04 -19.44
N ARG A 280 3.27 9.24 -18.33
CA ARG A 280 3.73 10.01 -17.16
C ARG A 280 3.72 9.13 -15.91
N ARG A 281 4.60 9.43 -14.95
CA ARG A 281 4.67 8.75 -13.66
C ARG A 281 3.99 9.56 -12.57
N TYR A 282 3.14 8.91 -11.82
CA TYR A 282 2.33 9.51 -10.76
C TYR A 282 2.59 8.81 -9.42
N MET A 283 2.31 9.52 -8.34
CA MET A 283 2.31 8.99 -6.98
C MET A 283 1.04 9.39 -6.25
N LEU A 284 0.27 8.41 -5.79
CA LEU A 284 -0.71 8.60 -4.74
C LEU A 284 -0.01 8.54 -3.39
N HIS A 285 -0.40 9.39 -2.45
CA HIS A 285 0.16 9.36 -1.10
C HIS A 285 -0.86 9.85 -0.07
N ASN A 286 -0.72 9.41 1.17
CA ASN A 286 -1.49 9.94 2.28
C ASN A 286 -0.80 11.14 2.94
N GLY A 287 -1.59 11.96 3.63
CA GLY A 287 -1.15 12.93 4.63
C GLY A 287 -1.07 12.30 6.03
N ALA A 288 -1.20 13.13 7.07
CA ALA A 288 -1.03 12.74 8.46
C ALA A 288 -2.06 11.73 8.99
N GLY A 289 -1.75 11.13 10.14
CA GLY A 289 -2.68 10.32 10.93
C GLY A 289 -3.11 9.04 10.23
N TYR A 290 -2.20 8.33 9.55
CA TYR A 290 -2.52 7.08 8.83
C TYR A 290 -3.58 7.22 7.74
N GLY A 291 -3.69 8.42 7.11
CA GLY A 291 -4.71 8.74 6.13
C GLY A 291 -5.97 9.39 6.74
N ARG A 292 -5.91 9.84 7.98
CA ARG A 292 -6.97 10.66 8.60
C ARG A 292 -7.24 11.93 7.81
N THR A 293 -6.21 12.54 7.26
CA THR A 293 -6.31 13.72 6.40
C THR A 293 -6.54 13.37 4.92
N GLY A 294 -6.75 12.10 4.59
CA GLY A 294 -7.02 11.66 3.22
C GLY A 294 -5.77 11.37 2.40
N PHE A 295 -5.93 11.46 1.09
CA PHE A 295 -4.85 11.22 0.13
C PHE A 295 -4.88 12.22 -1.03
N GLY A 296 -3.73 12.40 -1.63
CA GLY A 296 -3.51 13.26 -2.78
C GLY A 296 -2.74 12.56 -3.90
N LEU A 297 -2.58 13.28 -4.98
CA LEU A 297 -1.87 12.86 -6.17
C LEU A 297 -0.73 13.83 -6.48
N ALA A 298 0.40 13.28 -6.89
CA ALA A 298 1.54 14.02 -7.41
C ALA A 298 2.01 13.42 -8.74
N VAL A 299 2.69 14.20 -9.57
CA VAL A 299 3.29 13.79 -10.83
C VAL A 299 4.80 13.99 -10.78
N LEU A 300 5.55 13.05 -11.34
CA LEU A 300 6.99 13.19 -11.54
C LEU A 300 7.24 14.17 -12.69
N GLU A 301 7.99 15.25 -12.41
CA GLU A 301 8.42 16.17 -13.43
C GLU A 301 9.57 15.56 -14.24
N ASN A 302 9.46 15.61 -15.56
CA ASN A 302 10.57 15.27 -16.44
C ASN A 302 11.68 16.31 -16.21
N GLY A 303 12.86 15.84 -15.80
CA GLY A 303 14.05 16.67 -15.62
C GLY A 303 14.75 16.96 -16.94
#